data_d00d47caa7ca18e8ca93c367c01a530d
#
_entry.id   d00d47caa7ca18e8ca93c367c01a530d
#
_cell.length_a   1.000
_cell.length_b   1.000
_cell.length_c   1.000
_cell.angle_alpha   90.00
_cell.angle_beta   90.00
_cell.angle_gamma   90.00
#
_symmetry.space_group_name_H-M   'P 1'
#
loop_
_entity.id
_entity.type
_entity.pdbx_description
1 polymer ?
#
loop_
_entity_poly.entity_id
_entity_poly.type
_entity_poly.pdbx_seq_one_letter_code
_entity_poly.pdbx_strand_id
1 'polypeptide(L)'
;MIKYYPYPAYDGKHKYYILTESDKKVYFGAANYSDMTQHKSEERKLRYINRHKNNENWTKSGINTAGFWSRWLLWNKPTIKASYEDIKKRFPVTTSQQRLRV
;
A
#
# COMPACT_ATOMS: atom_id res chain seq x y z
N MET A 1 9.76 -17.36 0.80
CA MET A 1 8.83 -16.54 0.02
C MET A 1 8.24 -15.43 0.87
N ILE A 2 8.19 -14.24 0.33
CA ILE A 2 7.71 -13.09 1.08
C ILE A 2 6.24 -12.88 0.83
N LYS A 3 5.53 -12.65 1.90
CA LYS A 3 4.13 -12.34 1.82
C LYS A 3 3.90 -10.98 2.47
N TYR A 4 3.56 -10.00 1.66
CA TYR A 4 3.26 -8.66 2.16
C TYR A 4 1.79 -8.57 2.51
N TYR A 5 1.52 -7.99 3.66
CA TYR A 5 0.16 -7.80 4.12
C TYR A 5 0.09 -6.49 4.91
N PRO A 6 -0.95 -5.67 4.70
CA PRO A 6 -1.08 -4.42 5.43
C PRO A 6 -1.72 -4.65 6.80
N TYR A 7 -0.92 -4.57 7.84
CA TYR A 7 -1.41 -4.70 9.22
C TYR A 7 -1.81 -3.33 9.77
N PRO A 8 -2.89 -3.26 10.57
CA PRO A 8 -3.26 -1.99 11.20
C PRO A 8 -2.15 -1.51 12.11
N ALA A 9 -1.87 -0.20 12.05
CA ALA A 9 -0.87 0.41 12.92
C ALA A 9 -1.56 0.97 14.17
N TYR A 10 -0.86 0.88 15.29
CA TYR A 10 -1.39 1.39 16.56
C TYR A 10 -0.44 2.39 17.20
N ASP A 11 0.33 3.09 16.36
CA ASP A 11 1.28 4.09 16.84
C ASP A 11 0.68 5.49 16.97
N GLY A 12 -0.59 5.64 16.62
CA GLY A 12 -1.28 6.93 16.67
C GLY A 12 -0.93 7.88 15.54
N LYS A 13 -0.05 7.47 14.64
CA LYS A 13 0.44 8.33 13.56
C LYS A 13 0.14 7.80 12.19
N HIS A 14 0.06 6.49 12.03
CA HIS A 14 -0.10 5.84 10.74
C HIS A 14 -1.30 4.92 10.73
N LYS A 15 -1.79 4.60 9.53
CA LYS A 15 -2.95 3.72 9.37
C LYS A 15 -2.55 2.26 9.32
N TYR A 16 -1.46 1.95 8.64
CA TYR A 16 -1.03 0.56 8.42
C TYR A 16 0.48 0.45 8.42
N TYR A 17 0.96 -0.79 8.48
CA TYR A 17 2.36 -1.08 8.22
C TYR A 17 2.48 -2.42 7.50
N ILE A 18 3.58 -2.62 6.81
CA ILE A 18 3.95 -3.91 6.24
C ILE A 18 5.26 -4.37 6.88
N LEU A 19 5.54 -5.66 6.74
CA LEU A 19 6.84 -6.20 7.15
C LEU A 19 7.64 -6.52 5.89
N THR A 20 8.91 -6.12 5.89
CA THR A 20 9.82 -6.44 4.80
C THR A 20 10.39 -7.85 5.00
N GLU A 21 11.22 -8.29 4.05
CA GLU A 21 11.89 -9.58 4.16
C GLU A 21 12.67 -9.75 5.45
N SER A 22 13.24 -8.64 5.94
CA SER A 22 14.04 -8.67 7.16
C SER A 22 13.21 -8.39 8.41
N ASP A 23 11.89 -8.48 8.30
CA ASP A 23 10.94 -8.23 9.39
C ASP A 23 10.97 -6.79 9.90
N LYS A 24 11.41 -5.87 9.06
CA LYS A 24 11.37 -4.46 9.40
C LYS A 24 9.98 -3.91 9.12
N LYS A 25 9.44 -3.14 10.06
CA LYS A 25 8.14 -2.50 9.88
C LYS A 25 8.29 -1.25 9.04
N VAL A 26 7.44 -1.11 8.02
CA VAL A 26 7.38 0.10 7.21
C VAL A 26 5.97 0.66 7.36
N TYR A 27 5.86 1.75 8.11
CA TYR A 27 4.57 2.40 8.36
C TYR A 27 4.19 3.31 7.21
N PHE A 28 2.90 3.37 6.92
CA PHE A 28 2.43 4.25 5.84
C PHE A 28 1.01 4.72 6.13
N GLY A 29 0.62 5.81 5.43
CA GLY A 29 -0.70 6.39 5.58
C GLY A 29 -0.82 7.24 6.83
N ALA A 30 -0.93 8.58 6.68
CA ALA A 30 -1.09 9.46 7.83
C ALA A 30 -2.46 9.26 8.46
N ALA A 31 -2.50 9.04 9.76
CA ALA A 31 -3.74 8.73 10.46
C ALA A 31 -4.77 9.85 10.35
N ASN A 32 -4.30 11.10 10.26
CA ASN A 32 -5.20 12.27 10.25
C ASN A 32 -5.65 12.71 8.87
N TYR A 33 -5.17 12.05 7.80
CA TYR A 33 -5.56 12.40 6.44
C TYR A 33 -6.49 11.36 5.87
N SER A 34 -7.50 11.82 5.13
CA SER A 34 -8.35 10.89 4.41
C SER A 34 -7.68 10.46 3.11
N ASP A 35 -8.04 9.28 2.63
CA ASP A 35 -7.51 8.72 1.41
C ASP A 35 -8.65 8.19 0.54
N MET A 36 -8.32 7.56 -0.59
CA MET A 36 -9.33 7.09 -1.53
C MET A 36 -10.32 6.12 -0.90
N THR A 37 -9.90 5.35 0.09
CA THR A 37 -10.79 4.38 0.74
C THR A 37 -11.81 5.07 1.66
N GLN A 38 -11.62 6.35 1.95
CA GLN A 38 -12.53 7.12 2.81
C GLN A 38 -13.38 8.09 2.00
N HIS A 39 -12.75 8.96 1.19
CA HIS A 39 -13.52 9.97 0.44
C HIS A 39 -13.99 9.52 -0.93
N LYS A 40 -13.34 8.51 -1.50
CA LYS A 40 -13.68 7.92 -2.79
C LYS A 40 -13.69 8.92 -3.95
N SER A 41 -12.90 9.97 -3.83
CA SER A 41 -12.83 11.04 -4.82
C SER A 41 -11.74 10.79 -5.85
N GLU A 42 -12.11 10.57 -7.10
CA GLU A 42 -11.14 10.39 -8.18
C GLU A 42 -10.31 11.65 -8.40
N GLU A 43 -10.90 12.81 -8.21
CA GLU A 43 -10.18 14.07 -8.38
C GLU A 43 -9.06 14.20 -7.36
N ARG A 44 -9.34 13.86 -6.10
CA ARG A 44 -8.33 13.93 -5.06
C ARG A 44 -7.24 12.88 -5.29
N LYS A 45 -7.62 11.71 -5.80
CA LYS A 45 -6.66 10.68 -6.16
C LYS A 45 -5.71 11.17 -7.24
N LEU A 46 -6.22 11.82 -8.28
CA LEU A 46 -5.38 12.35 -9.34
C LEU A 46 -4.42 13.42 -8.83
N ARG A 47 -4.88 14.27 -7.91
CA ARG A 47 -4.01 15.27 -7.32
C ARG A 47 -2.89 14.62 -6.50
N TYR A 48 -3.22 13.55 -5.77
CA TYR A 48 -2.22 12.82 -5.01
C TYR A 48 -1.15 12.25 -5.96
N ILE A 49 -1.60 11.60 -7.03
CA ILE A 49 -0.68 11.01 -8.01
C ILE A 49 0.24 12.07 -8.59
N ASN A 50 -0.33 13.21 -9.00
CA ASN A 50 0.46 14.27 -9.61
C ASN A 50 1.50 14.86 -8.66
N ARG A 51 1.18 14.95 -7.36
CA ARG A 51 2.13 15.49 -6.39
C ARG A 51 3.27 14.55 -6.09
N HIS A 52 3.02 13.24 -6.12
CA HIS A 52 3.99 12.27 -5.61
C HIS A 52 4.72 11.47 -6.68
N LYS A 53 4.20 11.43 -7.90
CA LYS A 53 4.71 10.49 -8.91
C LYS A 53 6.20 10.66 -9.23
N ASN A 54 6.72 11.87 -9.10
CA ASN A 54 8.14 12.12 -9.42
C ASN A 54 9.06 11.85 -8.24
N ASN A 55 8.51 11.61 -7.06
CA ASN A 55 9.30 11.42 -5.85
C ASN A 55 9.21 10.01 -5.27
N GLU A 56 8.36 9.17 -5.86
CA GLU A 56 8.10 7.84 -5.31
C GLU A 56 8.38 6.77 -6.36
N ASN A 57 8.76 5.60 -5.88
CA ASN A 57 8.92 4.44 -6.76
C ASN A 57 7.71 3.53 -6.59
N TRP A 58 6.77 3.59 -7.52
CA TRP A 58 5.54 2.82 -7.47
C TRP A 58 5.62 1.52 -8.28
N THR A 59 6.82 1.15 -8.71
CA THR A 59 7.04 -0.13 -9.39
C THR A 59 7.37 -1.19 -8.36
N LYS A 60 7.47 -2.43 -8.84
CA LYS A 60 7.78 -3.56 -7.96
C LYS A 60 9.04 -3.32 -7.13
N SER A 61 10.03 -2.63 -7.68
CA SER A 61 11.28 -2.40 -6.95
C SER A 61 11.11 -1.47 -5.76
N GLY A 62 10.00 -0.73 -5.68
CA GLY A 62 9.71 0.13 -4.54
C GLY A 62 8.85 -0.50 -3.47
N ILE A 63 8.66 -1.81 -3.53
CA ILE A 63 7.67 -2.52 -2.70
C ILE A 63 7.97 -2.44 -1.20
N ASN A 64 9.20 -2.12 -0.82
CA ASN A 64 9.56 -2.00 0.60
C ASN A 64 9.50 -0.56 1.11
N THR A 65 8.82 0.32 0.40
CA THR A 65 8.71 1.73 0.82
C THR A 65 7.29 2.10 1.18
N ALA A 66 7.17 3.10 2.05
CA ALA A 66 5.87 3.62 2.45
C ALA A 66 5.10 4.21 1.26
N GLY A 67 5.82 4.88 0.35
CA GLY A 67 5.18 5.50 -0.81
C GLY A 67 4.50 4.49 -1.73
N PHE A 68 5.12 3.34 -1.91
CA PHE A 68 4.52 2.28 -2.71
C PHE A 68 3.16 1.85 -2.14
N TRP A 69 3.12 1.58 -0.83
CA TRP A 69 1.91 1.07 -0.20
C TRP A 69 0.83 2.14 -0.04
N SER A 70 1.24 3.40 0.18
CA SER A 70 0.27 4.49 0.20
C SER A 70 -0.44 4.60 -1.14
N ARG A 71 0.32 4.54 -2.25
CA ARG A 71 -0.27 4.65 -3.58
C ARG A 71 -1.19 3.48 -3.89
N TRP A 72 -0.71 2.27 -3.69
CA TRP A 72 -1.44 1.10 -4.16
C TRP A 72 -2.51 0.60 -3.22
N LEU A 73 -2.40 0.86 -1.92
CA LEU A 73 -3.44 0.44 -0.98
C LEU A 73 -4.43 1.56 -0.67
N LEU A 74 -3.94 2.77 -0.42
CA LEU A 74 -4.79 3.86 0.07
C LEU A 74 -5.31 4.78 -1.03
N TRP A 75 -4.55 4.95 -2.11
CA TRP A 75 -4.90 5.86 -3.19
C TRP A 75 -5.14 5.12 -4.50
N ASN A 76 -5.76 3.97 -4.45
CA ASN A 76 -6.00 3.13 -5.61
C ASN A 76 -7.49 2.90 -5.82
N LYS A 77 -8.09 1.96 -5.09
CA LYS A 77 -9.50 1.63 -5.23
C LYS A 77 -10.29 2.19 -4.05
N PRO A 78 -11.62 2.21 -4.14
CA PRO A 78 -12.45 2.79 -3.07
C PRO A 78 -12.45 2.02 -1.76
N THR A 79 -11.96 0.79 -1.72
CA THR A 79 -11.90 0.02 -0.49
C THR A 79 -10.54 -0.61 -0.33
N ILE A 80 -10.18 -0.89 0.92
CA ILE A 80 -8.91 -1.58 1.22
C ILE A 80 -8.89 -2.96 0.56
N LYS A 81 -9.99 -3.69 0.66
CA LYS A 81 -10.06 -5.02 0.06
C LYS A 81 -9.83 -4.99 -1.45
N ALA A 82 -10.50 -4.07 -2.14
CA ALA A 82 -10.35 -3.98 -3.59
C ALA A 82 -8.94 -3.56 -3.98
N SER A 83 -8.33 -2.64 -3.23
CA SER A 83 -6.97 -2.23 -3.48
C SER A 83 -5.99 -3.37 -3.27
N TYR A 84 -6.17 -4.13 -2.21
CA TYR A 84 -5.29 -5.26 -1.93
C TYR A 84 -5.40 -6.34 -3.02
N GLU A 85 -6.61 -6.61 -3.49
CA GLU A 85 -6.79 -7.56 -4.59
C GLU A 85 -6.11 -7.07 -5.87
N ASP A 86 -6.16 -5.77 -6.12
CA ASP A 86 -5.48 -5.20 -7.28
C ASP A 86 -3.95 -5.31 -7.14
N ILE A 87 -3.43 -5.10 -5.93
CA ILE A 87 -2.00 -5.26 -5.67
C ILE A 87 -1.56 -6.69 -5.96
N LYS A 88 -2.34 -7.67 -5.55
CA LYS A 88 -2.01 -9.07 -5.81
C LYS A 88 -1.94 -9.37 -7.30
N LYS A 89 -2.80 -8.73 -8.08
CA LYS A 89 -2.79 -8.92 -9.54
C LYS A 89 -1.61 -8.22 -10.21
N ARG A 90 -1.31 -6.99 -9.77
CA ARG A 90 -0.22 -6.22 -10.38
C ARG A 90 1.15 -6.72 -9.97
N PHE A 91 1.26 -7.20 -8.74
CA PHE A 91 2.54 -7.58 -8.17
C PHE A 91 2.41 -8.95 -7.51
N PRO A 92 2.31 -10.02 -8.32
CA PRO A 92 2.05 -11.36 -7.76
C PRO A 92 3.06 -11.80 -6.71
N VAL A 93 4.28 -11.27 -6.77
CA VAL A 93 5.32 -11.63 -5.80
C VAL A 93 4.95 -11.25 -4.38
N THR A 94 4.01 -10.32 -4.22
CA THR A 94 3.64 -9.87 -2.88
C THR A 94 2.85 -10.91 -2.11
N THR A 95 2.26 -11.91 -2.81
CA THR A 95 1.32 -12.83 -2.16
C THR A 95 1.67 -14.27 -2.34
N SER A 96 2.58 -14.59 -3.11
CA SER A 96 2.81 -15.97 -3.46
C SER A 96 3.35 -16.84 -2.34
N GLN A 97 2.73 -16.57 -2.56
CA GLN A 97 2.58 -17.25 -2.06
C GLN A 97 2.54 -17.89 -1.67
N GLN A 98 2.39 -17.79 -1.54
CA GLN A 98 2.20 -18.32 -0.87
C GLN A 98 1.75 -19.27 -1.07
N ARG A 99 1.67 -19.61 -1.53
CA ARG A 99 1.32 -20.43 -1.59
C ARG A 99 1.62 -21.37 -1.89
N LEU A 100 2.10 -21.60 -2.29
CA LEU A 100 2.45 -22.41 -2.30
C LEU A 100 2.78 -23.18 -1.79
N ARG A 101 2.86 -23.29 -1.34
CA ARG A 101 3.08 -23.89 -0.64
C ARG A 101 2.88 -24.59 -0.38
N VAL A 102 2.87 -24.83 -0.70
CA VAL A 102 2.68 -25.34 -0.24
C VAL A 102 2.72 -25.82 -0.10
#